data_443b3230d5b9090810dd516bce7f9e2f
#
_entry.id   443b3230d5b9090810dd516bce7f9e2f
#
_cell.length_a   1.000
_cell.length_b   1.000
_cell.length_c   1.000
_cell.angle_alpha   90.00
_cell.angle_beta   90.00
_cell.angle_gamma   90.00
#
_symmetry.space_group_name_H-M   'P 1'
#
loop_
_entity.id
_entity.type
_entity.pdbx_description
1 polymer ?
#
loop_
_entity_poly.entity_id
_entity_poly.type
_entity_poly.pdbx_seq_one_letter_code
_entity_poly.pdbx_strand_id
1 'polypeptide(L)'
;MTTSGPRRFDVVLGDITATRADAVVNAANSTLLGGGGVDGAIHRAGGPAILDACRLLRATTLPNGLDVGAAVATTAGHLPAHWVIHTVGPRYSAREDRSPLLRAAYERSLLLADSLGASSVAFPL
;
A
#
# COMPACT_ATOMS: atom_id res chain seq x y z
N MET A 1 -16.56 -10.32 -10.32
CA MET A 1 -15.92 -10.62 -11.61
C MET A 1 -14.57 -11.26 -11.36
N THR A 2 -14.33 -12.37 -11.98
CA THR A 2 -13.03 -13.03 -11.89
C THR A 2 -12.16 -12.60 -13.06
N THR A 3 -10.90 -12.36 -12.79
CA THR A 3 -9.91 -12.14 -13.83
C THR A 3 -9.68 -13.44 -14.56
N SER A 4 -9.82 -13.44 -15.84
CA SER A 4 -9.42 -14.56 -16.68
C SER A 4 -7.99 -14.36 -17.13
N GLY A 5 -7.26 -15.45 -17.31
CA GLY A 5 -5.90 -15.44 -17.80
C GLY A 5 -4.86 -15.52 -16.70
N PRO A 6 -3.63 -15.84 -17.06
CA PRO A 6 -2.54 -16.03 -16.10
C PRO A 6 -2.11 -14.70 -15.49
N ARG A 7 -1.81 -14.73 -14.21
CA ARG A 7 -1.16 -13.62 -13.54
C ARG A 7 0.35 -13.69 -13.79
N ARG A 8 0.95 -12.54 -13.98
CA ARG A 8 2.38 -12.44 -14.22
C ARG A 8 3.02 -11.62 -13.11
N PHE A 9 4.17 -12.11 -12.64
CA PHE A 9 4.99 -11.43 -11.65
C PHE A 9 6.34 -11.11 -12.28
N ASP A 10 6.71 -9.85 -12.23
CA ASP A 10 8.00 -9.37 -12.71
C ASP A 10 8.73 -8.67 -11.57
N VAL A 11 10.01 -8.96 -11.42
CA VAL A 11 10.88 -8.20 -10.51
C VAL A 11 11.65 -7.19 -11.34
N VAL A 12 11.49 -5.92 -11.03
CA VAL A 12 12.05 -4.82 -11.79
C VAL A 12 12.84 -3.91 -10.86
N LEU A 13 14.05 -3.53 -11.27
CA LEU A 13 14.79 -2.48 -10.60
C LEU A 13 14.24 -1.14 -11.06
N GLY A 14 13.86 -0.29 -10.11
CA GLY A 14 13.34 1.02 -10.44
C GLY A 14 12.73 1.72 -9.24
N ASP A 15 12.32 2.94 -9.50
CA ASP A 15 11.66 3.78 -8.50
C ASP A 15 10.15 3.48 -8.53
N ILE A 16 9.62 3.00 -7.41
CA ILE A 16 8.19 2.67 -7.30
C ILE A 16 7.31 3.92 -7.54
N THR A 17 7.82 5.11 -7.22
CA THR A 17 7.07 6.36 -7.43
C THR A 17 6.97 6.76 -8.90
N ALA A 18 7.80 6.18 -9.76
CA ALA A 18 7.77 6.39 -11.20
C ALA A 18 7.17 5.19 -11.95
N THR A 19 6.79 4.14 -11.25
CA THR A 19 6.24 2.93 -11.86
C THR A 19 4.78 3.13 -12.23
N ARG A 20 4.44 2.89 -13.49
CA ARG A 20 3.07 2.95 -13.96
C ARG A 20 2.35 1.65 -13.58
N ALA A 21 1.34 1.78 -12.74
CA ALA A 21 0.50 0.67 -12.30
C ALA A 21 -0.86 1.21 -11.90
N ASP A 22 -1.89 0.37 -11.86
CA ASP A 22 -3.20 0.81 -11.38
C ASP A 22 -3.17 1.09 -9.89
N ALA A 23 -2.48 0.27 -9.13
CA ALA A 23 -2.29 0.47 -7.70
C ALA A 23 -0.81 0.31 -7.32
N VAL A 24 -0.37 1.14 -6.40
CA VAL A 24 0.97 1.09 -5.81
C VAL A 24 0.81 0.81 -4.33
N VAL A 25 1.48 -0.22 -3.83
CA VAL A 25 1.44 -0.56 -2.42
C VAL A 25 2.49 0.23 -1.67
N ASN A 26 2.07 0.87 -0.59
CA ASN A 26 2.92 1.63 0.31
C ASN A 26 3.16 0.83 1.60
N ALA A 27 4.42 0.70 1.97
CA ALA A 27 4.82 0.15 3.26
C ALA A 27 4.66 1.24 4.32
N ALA A 28 3.44 1.39 4.82
CA ALA A 28 3.05 2.44 5.74
C ALA A 28 3.38 2.07 7.19
N ASN A 29 3.39 3.07 8.06
CA ASN A 29 3.29 2.84 9.50
C ASN A 29 1.83 2.95 9.94
N SER A 30 1.54 2.53 11.18
CA SER A 30 0.17 2.48 11.69
C SER A 30 -0.50 3.84 11.73
N THR A 31 0.26 4.92 11.84
CA THR A 31 -0.33 6.27 11.91
C THR A 31 -0.88 6.75 10.58
N LEU A 32 -0.43 6.21 9.46
CA LEU A 32 -0.76 6.67 8.09
C LEU A 32 -0.32 8.11 7.80
N LEU A 33 0.47 8.72 8.65
CA LEU A 33 0.79 10.15 8.53
C LEU A 33 2.16 10.41 7.92
N GLY A 34 2.69 9.42 7.20
CA GLY A 34 3.97 9.53 6.54
C GLY A 34 5.11 9.03 7.41
N GLY A 35 6.29 8.99 6.84
CA GLY A 35 7.49 8.50 7.51
C GLY A 35 8.68 8.53 6.56
N GLY A 36 9.67 7.70 6.82
CA GLY A 36 10.86 7.58 5.98
C GLY A 36 10.73 6.50 4.92
N GLY A 37 11.82 6.26 4.19
CA GLY A 37 11.90 5.20 3.20
C GLY A 37 10.88 5.33 2.08
N VAL A 38 10.28 4.20 1.70
CA VAL A 38 9.27 4.14 0.62
C VAL A 38 8.06 5.00 0.97
N ASP A 39 7.60 4.96 2.21
CA ASP A 39 6.47 5.77 2.68
C ASP A 39 6.73 7.26 2.43
N GLY A 40 7.88 7.76 2.86
CA GLY A 40 8.26 9.15 2.63
C GLY A 40 8.36 9.49 1.15
N ALA A 41 8.94 8.60 0.34
CA ALA A 41 9.07 8.79 -1.10
C ALA A 41 7.71 8.88 -1.79
N ILE A 42 6.78 8.02 -1.43
CA ILE A 42 5.42 8.00 -1.99
C ILE A 42 4.69 9.31 -1.65
N HIS A 43 4.76 9.74 -0.40
CA HIS A 43 4.12 11.00 0.01
C HIS A 43 4.73 12.21 -0.71
N ARG A 44 6.06 12.26 -0.86
CA ARG A 44 6.72 13.37 -1.57
C ARG A 44 6.34 13.41 -3.05
N ALA A 45 6.40 12.27 -3.72
CA ALA A 45 6.11 12.20 -5.16
C ALA A 45 4.62 12.36 -5.46
N GLY A 46 3.77 11.83 -4.62
CA GLY A 46 2.31 11.91 -4.79
C GLY A 46 1.72 13.26 -4.44
N GLY A 47 2.41 14.03 -3.60
CA GLY A 47 1.96 15.34 -3.17
C GLY A 47 0.97 15.27 -1.99
N PRO A 48 0.44 16.43 -1.56
CA PRO A 48 -0.33 16.54 -0.33
C PRO A 48 -1.68 15.81 -0.33
N ALA A 49 -2.22 15.48 -1.50
CA ALA A 49 -3.52 14.81 -1.59
C ALA A 49 -3.52 13.44 -0.89
N ILE A 50 -2.38 12.72 -0.93
CA ILE A 50 -2.27 11.41 -0.25
C ILE A 50 -2.36 11.61 1.27
N LEU A 51 -1.60 12.54 1.81
CA LEU A 51 -1.61 12.82 3.25
C LEU A 51 -2.98 13.31 3.72
N ASP A 52 -3.62 14.18 2.93
CA ASP A 52 -4.96 14.67 3.25
C ASP A 52 -5.97 13.53 3.32
N ALA A 53 -5.91 12.58 2.38
CA ALA A 53 -6.76 11.39 2.40
C ALA A 53 -6.48 10.52 3.63
N CYS A 54 -5.22 10.33 3.99
CA CYS A 54 -4.84 9.59 5.19
C CYS A 54 -5.34 10.27 6.47
N ARG A 55 -5.24 11.58 6.55
CA ARG A 55 -5.77 12.35 7.68
C ARG A 55 -7.29 12.19 7.81
N LEU A 56 -7.99 12.18 6.69
CA LEU A 56 -9.43 11.96 6.70
C LEU A 56 -9.78 10.56 7.24
N LEU A 57 -9.05 9.54 6.84
CA LEU A 57 -9.22 8.19 7.37
C LEU A 57 -8.99 8.17 8.88
N ARG A 58 -7.93 8.83 9.37
CA ARG A 58 -7.63 8.91 10.80
C ARG A 58 -8.71 9.69 11.58
N ALA A 59 -9.37 10.63 10.96
CA ALA A 59 -10.44 11.41 11.57
C ALA A 59 -11.80 10.70 11.57
N THR A 60 -11.95 9.65 10.76
CA THR A 60 -13.25 8.98 10.54
C THR A 60 -13.22 7.50 10.88
N THR A 61 -12.78 6.66 9.93
CA THR A 61 -12.88 5.20 10.06
C THR A 61 -11.74 4.55 10.80
N LEU A 62 -10.59 5.22 10.91
CA LEU A 62 -9.37 4.67 11.51
C LEU A 62 -8.81 5.61 12.61
N PRO A 63 -9.59 5.91 13.64
CA PRO A 63 -9.15 6.88 14.65
C PRO A 63 -7.92 6.42 15.43
N ASN A 64 -7.68 5.12 15.51
CA ASN A 64 -6.53 4.54 16.21
C ASN A 64 -5.42 4.10 15.26
N GLY A 65 -5.54 4.39 13.96
CA GLY A 65 -4.58 3.99 12.96
C GLY A 65 -4.93 2.70 12.24
N LEU A 66 -4.03 2.25 11.39
CA LEU A 66 -4.17 1.03 10.60
C LEU A 66 -3.44 -0.13 11.30
N ASP A 67 -4.14 -1.23 11.52
CA ASP A 67 -3.57 -2.40 12.16
C ASP A 67 -2.52 -3.08 11.28
N VAL A 68 -1.56 -3.74 11.93
CA VAL A 68 -0.58 -4.58 11.24
C VAL A 68 -1.32 -5.67 10.46
N GLY A 69 -0.97 -5.83 9.20
CA GLY A 69 -1.60 -6.81 8.30
C GLY A 69 -2.85 -6.31 7.59
N ALA A 70 -3.38 -5.15 7.97
CA ALA A 70 -4.51 -4.54 7.29
C ALA A 70 -4.07 -3.68 6.10
N ALA A 71 -5.03 -3.32 5.24
CA ALA A 71 -4.77 -2.47 4.07
C ALA A 71 -5.93 -1.50 3.85
N VAL A 72 -5.61 -0.31 3.35
CA VAL A 72 -6.58 0.72 3.03
C VAL A 72 -6.11 1.51 1.82
N ALA A 73 -7.04 1.96 0.99
CA ALA A 73 -6.70 2.68 -0.24
C ALA A 73 -6.95 4.18 -0.11
N THR A 74 -6.11 4.96 -0.79
CA THR A 74 -6.29 6.40 -0.98
C THR A 74 -6.05 6.75 -2.44
N THR A 75 -6.31 8.02 -2.78
CA THR A 75 -5.83 8.58 -4.05
C THR A 75 -4.32 8.43 -4.17
N ALA A 76 -3.83 8.33 -5.39
CA ALA A 76 -2.39 8.31 -5.66
C ALA A 76 -1.81 9.71 -5.91
N GLY A 77 -2.65 10.75 -5.91
CA GLY A 77 -2.20 12.10 -6.18
C GLY A 77 -1.51 12.22 -7.54
N HIS A 78 -0.25 12.67 -7.54
CA HIS A 78 0.52 12.86 -8.77
C HIS A 78 1.27 11.61 -9.25
N LEU A 79 1.18 10.48 -8.53
CA LEU A 79 1.81 9.24 -8.99
C LEU A 79 1.16 8.73 -10.28
N PRO A 80 1.90 8.01 -11.13
CA PRO A 80 1.33 7.38 -12.34
C PRO A 80 0.52 6.12 -12.00
N ALA A 81 -0.44 6.27 -11.10
CA ALA A 81 -1.28 5.22 -10.56
C ALA A 81 -2.64 5.82 -10.23
N HIS A 82 -3.65 4.96 -10.09
CA HIS A 82 -4.99 5.38 -9.65
C HIS A 82 -5.12 5.35 -8.13
N TRP A 83 -4.44 4.42 -7.48
CA TRP A 83 -4.58 4.17 -6.05
C TRP A 83 -3.24 3.97 -5.38
N VAL A 84 -3.13 4.42 -4.13
CA VAL A 84 -2.12 3.93 -3.20
C VAL A 84 -2.82 3.00 -2.22
N ILE A 85 -2.31 1.80 -2.08
CA ILE A 85 -2.76 0.84 -1.08
C ILE A 85 -1.76 0.88 0.05
N HIS A 86 -2.18 1.40 1.20
CA HIS A 86 -1.35 1.48 2.39
C HIS A 86 -1.54 0.21 3.19
N THR A 87 -0.44 -0.46 3.52
CA THR A 87 -0.47 -1.63 4.40
C THR A 87 0.67 -1.54 5.40
N VAL A 88 0.45 -2.07 6.58
CA VAL A 88 1.43 -2.06 7.66
C VAL A 88 1.96 -3.48 7.83
N GLY A 89 3.23 -3.68 7.51
CA GLY A 89 3.91 -4.95 7.73
C GLY A 89 4.38 -5.07 9.18
N PRO A 90 4.60 -6.30 9.65
CA PRO A 90 5.13 -6.52 10.99
C PRO A 90 6.62 -6.15 11.05
N ARG A 91 7.09 -5.78 12.23
CA ARG A 91 8.51 -5.64 12.48
C ARG A 91 9.13 -7.03 12.61
N TYR A 92 10.38 -7.18 12.18
CA TYR A 92 11.12 -8.40 12.39
C TYR A 92 11.22 -8.74 13.88
N SER A 93 11.03 -10.00 14.23
CA SER A 93 11.22 -10.49 15.59
C SER A 93 11.99 -11.81 15.55
N ALA A 94 13.06 -11.90 16.34
CA ALA A 94 13.80 -13.15 16.52
C ALA A 94 13.09 -14.11 17.49
N ARG A 95 12.09 -13.62 18.25
CA ARG A 95 11.43 -14.38 19.31
C ARG A 95 10.12 -14.98 18.90
N GLU A 96 9.43 -14.39 17.94
CA GLU A 96 8.15 -14.89 17.48
C GLU A 96 8.08 -14.83 15.96
N ASP A 97 7.32 -15.77 15.40
CA ASP A 97 7.07 -15.80 13.96
C ASP A 97 5.95 -14.84 13.61
N ARG A 98 6.29 -13.78 12.87
CA ARG A 98 5.34 -12.79 12.38
C ARG A 98 5.00 -12.96 10.90
N SER A 99 5.41 -14.09 10.30
CA SER A 99 5.09 -14.40 8.89
C SER A 99 3.60 -14.35 8.58
N PRO A 100 2.68 -14.80 9.47
CA PRO A 100 1.25 -14.66 9.20
C PRO A 100 0.79 -13.22 9.02
N LEU A 101 1.37 -12.27 9.77
CA LEU A 101 1.04 -10.84 9.62
C LEU A 101 1.59 -10.27 8.32
N LEU A 102 2.78 -10.68 7.91
CA LEU A 102 3.34 -10.28 6.64
C LEU A 102 2.51 -10.81 5.47
N ARG A 103 2.12 -12.08 5.54
CA ARG A 103 1.23 -12.70 4.56
C ARG A 103 -0.09 -11.95 4.48
N ALA A 104 -0.69 -11.61 5.63
CA ALA A 104 -1.94 -10.86 5.68
C ALA A 104 -1.81 -9.50 4.97
N ALA A 105 -0.69 -8.79 5.17
CA ALA A 105 -0.45 -7.52 4.51
C ALA A 105 -0.47 -7.65 2.98
N TYR A 106 0.19 -8.67 2.43
CA TYR A 106 0.18 -8.95 0.99
C TYR A 106 -1.21 -9.37 0.50
N GLU A 107 -1.85 -10.32 1.18
CA GLU A 107 -3.16 -10.84 0.78
C GLU A 107 -4.23 -9.75 0.81
N ARG A 108 -4.27 -8.96 1.87
CA ARG A 108 -5.26 -7.88 1.99
C ARG A 108 -5.03 -6.78 0.98
N SER A 109 -3.78 -6.47 0.67
CA SER A 109 -3.46 -5.52 -0.39
C SER A 109 -3.95 -6.01 -1.76
N LEU A 110 -3.74 -7.29 -2.08
CA LEU A 110 -4.21 -7.88 -3.33
C LEU A 110 -5.75 -7.95 -3.41
N LEU A 111 -6.41 -8.33 -2.32
CA LEU A 111 -7.87 -8.36 -2.26
C LEU A 111 -8.46 -6.97 -2.44
N LEU A 112 -7.85 -5.96 -1.82
CA LEU A 112 -8.28 -4.59 -1.97
C LEU A 112 -8.09 -4.10 -3.41
N ALA A 113 -6.95 -4.41 -4.02
CA ALA A 113 -6.69 -4.09 -5.42
C ALA A 113 -7.75 -4.71 -6.35
N ASP A 114 -8.10 -5.96 -6.12
CA ASP A 114 -9.17 -6.64 -6.89
C ASP A 114 -10.50 -5.91 -6.71
N SER A 115 -10.85 -5.52 -5.50
CA SER A 115 -12.11 -4.81 -5.23
C SER A 115 -12.16 -3.44 -5.90
N LEU A 116 -11.01 -2.82 -6.13
CA LEU A 116 -10.89 -1.53 -6.82
C LEU A 116 -10.83 -1.67 -8.34
N GLY A 117 -10.81 -2.89 -8.86
CA GLY A 117 -10.69 -3.14 -10.29
C GLY A 117 -9.30 -2.94 -10.84
N ALA A 118 -8.27 -2.96 -10.00
CA ALA A 118 -6.89 -2.77 -10.45
C ALA A 118 -6.42 -3.99 -11.24
N SER A 119 -5.89 -3.74 -12.43
CA SER A 119 -5.32 -4.78 -13.30
C SER A 119 -3.83 -5.02 -13.03
N SER A 120 -3.18 -4.06 -12.42
CA SER A 120 -1.76 -4.13 -12.10
C SER A 120 -1.48 -3.53 -10.73
N VAL A 121 -0.57 -4.15 -10.00
CA VAL A 121 -0.20 -3.73 -8.65
C VAL A 121 1.31 -3.77 -8.53
N ALA A 122 1.91 -2.69 -8.07
CA ALA A 122 3.34 -2.62 -7.79
C ALA A 122 3.57 -2.70 -6.28
N PHE A 123 4.44 -3.60 -5.88
CA PHE A 123 4.85 -3.78 -4.48
C PHE A 123 6.27 -3.29 -4.28
N PRO A 124 6.58 -2.63 -3.14
CA PRO A 124 7.97 -2.37 -2.77
C PRO A 124 8.63 -3.68 -2.31
N LEU A 125 9.90 -3.79 -2.59
CA LEU A 125 10.71 -4.93 -2.11
C LEU A 125 11.42 -4.59 -0.81
#